data_4f358c5d842d7685c4f9b93aae0c5f84
#
_entry.id   4f358c5d842d7685c4f9b93aae0c5f84
#
_cell.length_a   1.000
_cell.length_b   1.000
_cell.length_c   1.000
_cell.angle_alpha   90.00
_cell.angle_beta   90.00
_cell.angle_gamma   90.00
#
_symmetry.space_group_name_H-M   'P 1'
#
loop_
_entity.id
_entity.type
_entity.pdbx_description
1 polymer ?
#
loop_
_entity_poly.entity_id
_entity_poly.type
_entity_poly.pdbx_seq_one_letter_code
_entity_poly.pdbx_strand_id
1 'polypeptide(L)'
;MTQTLGDYLIHKIPKLPDDLTQHDAQLLLAHAIGHPRTWLLAHLDAPLSAAMLDSADQAFARLEAGEPLPYILGHWEFYGLDFDITPDVLIPRPETEMMVETAIKWLSASGERRTVADIGTGSGIIATSIAMHIPSTRILATDISRAALKVAKHNAEKFHVHHRIDFLECDLLPQHIDPLPTDRHFDLICANLPYIPTQTMRGLPIFGREPTLALDGGKDGLDLYRRLLDIAPNWLAPNGMLLLEIEATQGLKALSLAYDLFSEASISLHQDLAGHDRLLEISLH
;
A
#
# COMPACT_ATOMS: atom_id res chain seq x y z
N MET A 1 -20.76 -39.94 0.73
CA MET A 1 -20.85 -39.01 1.87
C MET A 1 -20.73 -37.62 1.31
N THR A 2 -21.56 -36.69 1.72
CA THR A 2 -21.50 -35.30 1.27
C THR A 2 -20.33 -34.65 2.03
N GLN A 3 -19.38 -34.06 1.31
CA GLN A 3 -18.23 -33.39 1.90
C GLN A 3 -18.70 -32.12 2.65
N THR A 4 -18.22 -31.92 3.88
CA THR A 4 -18.50 -30.73 4.68
C THR A 4 -17.46 -29.62 4.41
N LEU A 5 -17.77 -28.38 4.85
CA LEU A 5 -16.85 -27.24 4.79
C LEU A 5 -15.55 -27.52 5.57
N GLY A 6 -15.69 -28.18 6.72
CA GLY A 6 -14.55 -28.60 7.54
C GLY A 6 -13.69 -29.66 6.86
N ASP A 7 -14.31 -30.70 6.27
CA ASP A 7 -13.60 -31.75 5.52
C ASP A 7 -12.81 -31.15 4.35
N TYR A 8 -13.38 -30.17 3.65
CA TYR A 8 -12.71 -29.48 2.55
C TYR A 8 -11.44 -28.75 3.03
N LEU A 9 -11.55 -27.96 4.12
CA LEU A 9 -10.40 -27.26 4.70
C LEU A 9 -9.31 -28.22 5.17
N ILE A 10 -9.68 -29.30 5.89
CA ILE A 10 -8.72 -30.33 6.34
C ILE A 10 -7.95 -30.92 5.14
N HIS A 11 -8.59 -31.05 3.99
CA HIS A 11 -7.94 -31.59 2.79
C HIS A 11 -7.08 -30.56 2.05
N LYS A 12 -7.43 -29.27 2.09
CA LYS A 12 -6.72 -28.18 1.38
C LYS A 12 -5.57 -27.58 2.17
N ILE A 13 -5.71 -27.39 3.49
CA ILE A 13 -4.69 -26.75 4.34
C ILE A 13 -3.30 -27.39 4.20
N PRO A 14 -3.12 -28.72 4.22
CA PRO A 14 -1.80 -29.33 4.08
C PRO A 14 -1.13 -29.16 2.72
N LYS A 15 -1.85 -28.60 1.73
CA LYS A 15 -1.37 -28.39 0.36
C LYS A 15 -1.10 -26.93 0.07
N LEU A 16 -1.32 -26.03 1.04
CA LEU A 16 -1.02 -24.61 0.89
C LEU A 16 0.50 -24.39 0.71
N PRO A 17 0.90 -23.36 -0.03
CA PRO A 17 2.24 -22.83 0.03
C PRO A 17 2.69 -22.53 1.46
N ASP A 18 4.00 -22.66 1.74
CA ASP A 18 4.57 -22.54 3.10
C ASP A 18 4.37 -21.16 3.75
N ASP A 19 4.17 -20.13 2.95
CA ASP A 19 3.93 -18.75 3.35
C ASP A 19 2.45 -18.44 3.70
N LEU A 20 1.54 -19.42 3.46
CA LEU A 20 0.12 -19.28 3.75
C LEU A 20 -0.32 -20.10 4.96
N THR A 21 -1.30 -19.57 5.67
CA THR A 21 -1.78 -20.12 6.94
C THR A 21 -3.16 -20.77 6.80
N GLN A 22 -3.58 -21.48 7.86
CA GLN A 22 -4.96 -21.94 7.98
C GLN A 22 -5.98 -20.76 7.90
N HIS A 23 -5.59 -19.58 8.39
CA HIS A 23 -6.42 -18.38 8.30
C HIS A 23 -6.71 -18.00 6.86
N ASP A 24 -5.68 -18.04 6.01
CA ASP A 24 -5.77 -17.69 4.59
C ASP A 24 -6.67 -18.68 3.82
N ALA A 25 -6.55 -19.98 4.12
CA ALA A 25 -7.46 -20.98 3.55
C ALA A 25 -8.93 -20.73 3.94
N GLN A 26 -9.18 -20.33 5.19
CA GLN A 26 -10.51 -20.01 5.67
C GLN A 26 -11.06 -18.74 5.01
N LEU A 27 -10.24 -17.70 4.82
CA LEU A 27 -10.62 -16.49 4.08
C LEU A 27 -11.00 -16.84 2.64
N LEU A 28 -10.15 -17.62 1.96
CA LEU A 28 -10.39 -18.01 0.58
C LEU A 28 -11.66 -18.84 0.41
N LEU A 29 -11.88 -19.85 1.29
CA LEU A 29 -13.09 -20.65 1.24
C LEU A 29 -14.34 -19.81 1.50
N ALA A 30 -14.29 -18.96 2.52
CA ALA A 30 -15.39 -18.05 2.87
C ALA A 30 -15.75 -17.13 1.70
N HIS A 31 -14.75 -16.54 1.04
CA HIS A 31 -14.93 -15.74 -0.17
C HIS A 31 -15.57 -16.56 -1.29
N ALA A 32 -15.03 -17.74 -1.60
CA ALA A 32 -15.51 -18.59 -2.70
C ALA A 32 -16.97 -19.04 -2.53
N ILE A 33 -17.44 -19.23 -1.30
CA ILE A 33 -18.83 -19.60 -1.01
C ILE A 33 -19.76 -18.41 -0.74
N GLY A 34 -19.24 -17.18 -0.81
CA GLY A 34 -20.02 -15.94 -0.63
C GLY A 34 -20.50 -15.69 0.80
N HIS A 35 -19.74 -16.13 1.82
CA HIS A 35 -20.06 -15.95 3.23
C HIS A 35 -18.91 -15.30 4.00
N PRO A 36 -19.17 -14.56 5.10
CA PRO A 36 -18.10 -14.10 5.99
C PRO A 36 -17.35 -15.28 6.63
N ARG A 37 -16.05 -15.11 6.92
CA ARG A 37 -15.23 -16.14 7.60
C ARG A 37 -15.84 -16.55 8.95
N THR A 38 -16.46 -15.66 9.69
CA THR A 38 -17.16 -15.96 10.96
C THR A 38 -18.32 -16.93 10.76
N TRP A 39 -19.07 -16.78 9.67
CA TRP A 39 -20.12 -17.73 9.31
C TRP A 39 -19.52 -19.10 8.97
N LEU A 40 -18.47 -19.15 8.15
CA LEU A 40 -17.77 -20.39 7.80
C LEU A 40 -17.35 -21.16 9.07
N LEU A 41 -16.73 -20.48 10.04
CA LEU A 41 -16.26 -21.11 11.28
C LEU A 41 -17.39 -21.65 12.16
N ALA A 42 -18.57 -21.04 12.09
CA ALA A 42 -19.76 -21.49 12.83
C ALA A 42 -20.49 -22.66 12.12
N HIS A 43 -20.14 -23.00 10.85
CA HIS A 43 -20.86 -23.96 10.03
C HIS A 43 -19.93 -24.99 9.38
N LEU A 44 -18.84 -25.37 10.03
CA LEU A 44 -17.85 -26.33 9.47
C LEU A 44 -18.45 -27.72 9.18
N ASP A 45 -19.52 -28.08 9.83
CA ASP A 45 -20.31 -29.31 9.61
C ASP A 45 -21.31 -29.22 8.46
N ALA A 46 -21.55 -28.00 7.92
CA ALA A 46 -22.48 -27.82 6.80
C ALA A 46 -21.94 -28.50 5.52
N PRO A 47 -22.83 -29.11 4.74
CA PRO A 47 -22.46 -29.76 3.50
C PRO A 47 -22.15 -28.71 2.41
N LEU A 48 -21.10 -28.97 1.62
CA LEU A 48 -20.80 -28.23 0.39
C LEU A 48 -21.80 -28.62 -0.71
N SER A 49 -22.49 -27.64 -1.28
CA SER A 49 -23.20 -27.85 -2.52
C SER A 49 -22.23 -28.00 -3.70
N ALA A 50 -22.69 -28.60 -4.80
CA ALA A 50 -21.86 -28.73 -6.00
C ALA A 50 -21.34 -27.38 -6.52
N ALA A 51 -22.17 -26.32 -6.46
CA ALA A 51 -21.76 -24.97 -6.87
C ALA A 51 -20.71 -24.37 -5.93
N MET A 52 -20.85 -24.53 -4.61
CA MET A 52 -19.85 -24.10 -3.64
C MET A 52 -18.50 -24.81 -3.84
N LEU A 53 -18.56 -26.14 -4.10
CA LEU A 53 -17.37 -26.94 -4.36
C LEU A 53 -16.64 -26.47 -5.61
N ASP A 54 -17.35 -26.23 -6.69
CA ASP A 54 -16.76 -25.75 -7.96
C ASP A 54 -16.10 -24.36 -7.76
N SER A 55 -16.79 -23.41 -7.09
CA SER A 55 -16.24 -22.10 -6.78
C SER A 55 -15.01 -22.18 -5.87
N ALA A 56 -15.05 -23.04 -4.85
CA ALA A 56 -13.92 -23.25 -3.95
C ALA A 56 -12.73 -23.86 -4.70
N ASP A 57 -12.95 -24.88 -5.50
CA ASP A 57 -11.88 -25.53 -6.29
C ASP A 57 -11.23 -24.56 -7.28
N GLN A 58 -12.01 -23.70 -7.94
CA GLN A 58 -11.49 -22.65 -8.81
C GLN A 58 -10.62 -21.63 -8.05
N ALA A 59 -11.09 -21.15 -6.88
CA ALA A 59 -10.35 -20.20 -6.06
C ALA A 59 -9.03 -20.81 -5.56
N PHE A 60 -9.07 -22.03 -5.04
CA PHE A 60 -7.87 -22.73 -4.59
C PHE A 60 -6.91 -23.08 -5.73
N ALA A 61 -7.41 -23.39 -6.93
CA ALA A 61 -6.55 -23.61 -8.10
C ALA A 61 -5.79 -22.35 -8.52
N ARG A 62 -6.39 -21.15 -8.42
CA ARG A 62 -5.70 -19.86 -8.63
C ARG A 62 -4.59 -19.67 -7.63
N LEU A 63 -4.86 -19.94 -6.34
CA LEU A 63 -3.87 -19.87 -5.26
C LEU A 63 -2.71 -20.85 -5.48
N GLU A 64 -3.01 -22.10 -5.81
CA GLU A 64 -2.04 -23.15 -6.13
C GLU A 64 -1.19 -22.81 -7.38
N ALA A 65 -1.76 -22.05 -8.34
CA ALA A 65 -1.03 -21.49 -9.47
C ALA A 65 -0.13 -20.29 -9.10
N GLY A 66 -0.14 -19.86 -7.85
CA GLY A 66 0.70 -18.79 -7.31
C GLY A 66 0.12 -17.38 -7.44
N GLU A 67 -1.18 -17.25 -7.74
CA GLU A 67 -1.84 -15.95 -7.67
C GLU A 67 -1.95 -15.49 -6.21
N PRO A 68 -1.56 -14.25 -5.88
CA PRO A 68 -1.64 -13.73 -4.52
C PRO A 68 -3.07 -13.74 -3.97
N LEU A 69 -3.23 -14.16 -2.71
CA LEU A 69 -4.54 -14.24 -2.06
C LEU A 69 -5.34 -12.93 -2.14
N PRO A 70 -4.77 -11.73 -1.90
CA PRO A 70 -5.52 -10.47 -2.02
C PRO A 70 -6.11 -10.22 -3.42
N TYR A 71 -5.44 -10.66 -4.49
CA TYR A 71 -5.98 -10.53 -5.85
C TYR A 71 -7.11 -11.52 -6.13
N ILE A 72 -7.06 -12.71 -5.51
CA ILE A 72 -8.15 -13.69 -5.61
C ILE A 72 -9.39 -13.17 -4.87
N LEU A 73 -9.19 -12.58 -3.69
CA LEU A 73 -10.25 -11.97 -2.87
C LEU A 73 -10.80 -10.69 -3.51
N GLY A 74 -9.97 -9.95 -4.26
CA GLY A 74 -10.31 -8.66 -4.83
C GLY A 74 -10.27 -7.50 -3.84
N HIS A 75 -9.91 -7.76 -2.58
CA HIS A 75 -9.81 -6.75 -1.52
C HIS A 75 -8.77 -7.14 -0.46
N TRP A 76 -8.29 -6.15 0.31
CA TRP A 76 -7.37 -6.38 1.43
C TRP A 76 -7.56 -5.31 2.50
N GLU A 77 -7.42 -5.71 3.75
CA GLU A 77 -7.49 -4.80 4.88
C GLU A 77 -6.18 -4.03 5.04
N PHE A 78 -6.27 -2.72 5.29
CA PHE A 78 -5.16 -1.85 5.63
C PHE A 78 -5.66 -0.72 6.54
N TYR A 79 -5.01 -0.51 7.66
CA TYR A 79 -5.33 0.53 8.65
C TYR A 79 -6.79 0.53 9.10
N GLY A 80 -7.37 -0.66 9.30
CA GLY A 80 -8.78 -0.86 9.68
C GLY A 80 -9.80 -0.60 8.56
N LEU A 81 -9.35 -0.38 7.32
CA LEU A 81 -10.18 -0.13 6.14
C LEU A 81 -10.05 -1.27 5.13
N ASP A 82 -11.17 -1.69 4.53
CA ASP A 82 -11.19 -2.75 3.52
C ASP A 82 -11.08 -2.15 2.12
N PHE A 83 -9.88 -2.19 1.52
CA PHE A 83 -9.58 -1.64 0.19
C PHE A 83 -9.81 -2.66 -0.92
N ASP A 84 -10.36 -2.22 -2.03
CA ASP A 84 -10.42 -3.01 -3.26
C ASP A 84 -9.03 -3.05 -3.91
N ILE A 85 -8.57 -4.25 -4.26
CA ILE A 85 -7.22 -4.52 -4.76
C ILE A 85 -7.31 -5.33 -6.06
N THR A 86 -6.53 -4.91 -7.05
CA THR A 86 -6.42 -5.60 -8.34
C THR A 86 -4.95 -5.85 -8.70
N PRO A 87 -4.65 -6.71 -9.68
CA PRO A 87 -3.28 -6.90 -10.16
C PRO A 87 -2.59 -5.65 -10.74
N ASP A 88 -3.29 -4.52 -10.84
CA ASP A 88 -2.73 -3.24 -11.29
C ASP A 88 -1.99 -2.47 -10.21
N VAL A 89 -2.09 -2.88 -8.94
CA VAL A 89 -1.53 -2.18 -7.78
C VAL A 89 -0.75 -3.11 -6.85
N LEU A 90 0.19 -2.55 -6.10
CA LEU A 90 0.89 -3.26 -5.02
C LEU A 90 -0.12 -3.69 -3.96
N ILE A 91 0.01 -4.91 -3.46
CA ILE A 91 -0.74 -5.38 -2.29
C ILE A 91 -0.28 -4.56 -1.06
N PRO A 92 -1.21 -3.96 -0.29
CA PRO A 92 -0.86 -3.20 0.91
C PRO A 92 0.03 -3.98 1.88
N ARG A 93 1.08 -3.32 2.38
CA ARG A 93 2.00 -3.93 3.35
C ARG A 93 1.72 -3.37 4.74
N PRO A 94 1.74 -4.20 5.80
CA PRO A 94 1.51 -3.72 7.17
C PRO A 94 2.50 -2.62 7.60
N GLU A 95 3.74 -2.66 7.10
CA GLU A 95 4.78 -1.68 7.41
C GLU A 95 4.40 -0.26 6.97
N THR A 96 3.62 -0.12 5.89
CA THR A 96 3.13 1.17 5.38
C THR A 96 2.17 1.86 6.37
N GLU A 97 1.55 1.12 7.29
CA GLU A 97 0.68 1.71 8.33
C GLU A 97 1.45 2.66 9.24
N MET A 98 2.74 2.42 9.47
CA MET A 98 3.59 3.33 10.24
C MET A 98 3.72 4.71 9.58
N MET A 99 3.77 4.78 8.25
CA MET A 99 3.75 6.05 7.53
C MET A 99 2.43 6.79 7.75
N VAL A 100 1.30 6.09 7.63
CA VAL A 100 -0.04 6.66 7.84
C VAL A 100 -0.20 7.15 9.27
N GLU A 101 0.22 6.37 10.27
CA GLU A 101 0.18 6.75 11.68
C GLU A 101 1.01 8.02 11.95
N THR A 102 2.24 8.06 11.44
CA THR A 102 3.14 9.22 11.58
C THR A 102 2.53 10.46 10.91
N ALA A 103 1.99 10.31 9.69
CA ALA A 103 1.31 11.37 8.97
C ALA A 103 0.11 11.93 9.74
N ILE A 104 -0.77 11.07 10.24
CA ILE A 104 -1.97 11.46 11.00
C ILE A 104 -1.56 12.18 12.28
N LYS A 105 -0.60 11.65 13.03
CA LYS A 105 -0.10 12.27 14.27
C LYS A 105 0.46 13.66 14.01
N TRP A 106 1.27 13.81 12.98
CA TRP A 106 1.89 15.09 12.63
C TRP A 106 0.88 16.12 12.13
N LEU A 107 -0.06 15.72 11.26
CA LEU A 107 -1.13 16.58 10.76
C LEU A 107 -2.08 17.04 11.88
N SER A 108 -2.37 16.15 12.83
CA SER A 108 -3.25 16.44 13.97
C SER A 108 -2.62 17.43 14.97
N ALA A 109 -1.27 17.51 15.02
CA ALA A 109 -0.56 18.40 15.94
C ALA A 109 -0.73 19.89 15.59
N SER A 110 -1.16 20.23 14.36
CA SER A 110 -1.44 21.62 13.95
C SER A 110 -2.65 21.68 13.03
N GLY A 111 -3.63 22.49 13.39
CA GLY A 111 -4.83 22.73 12.55
C GLY A 111 -4.55 23.50 11.26
N GLU A 112 -3.34 23.99 11.05
CA GLU A 112 -2.94 24.76 9.86
C GLU A 112 -2.42 23.85 8.74
N ARG A 113 -1.91 22.64 9.07
CA ARG A 113 -1.40 21.66 8.11
C ARG A 113 -2.53 20.95 7.40
N ARG A 114 -2.69 21.18 6.08
CA ARG A 114 -3.86 20.72 5.34
C ARG A 114 -3.58 20.15 3.97
N THR A 115 -2.37 20.37 3.43
CA THR A 115 -2.00 19.97 2.08
C THR A 115 -1.04 18.79 2.11
N VAL A 116 -1.42 17.70 1.44
CA VAL A 116 -0.66 16.45 1.42
C VAL A 116 -0.42 16.03 -0.02
N ALA A 117 0.76 15.51 -0.32
CA ALA A 117 1.00 14.75 -1.55
C ALA A 117 1.28 13.28 -1.22
N ASP A 118 0.64 12.37 -1.94
CA ASP A 118 0.88 10.93 -1.90
C ASP A 118 1.46 10.49 -3.23
N ILE A 119 2.76 10.20 -3.26
CA ILE A 119 3.54 9.98 -4.47
C ILE A 119 3.69 8.47 -4.72
N GLY A 120 3.24 8.02 -5.91
CA GLY A 120 3.15 6.59 -6.19
C GLY A 120 1.99 5.96 -5.41
N THR A 121 0.82 6.59 -5.47
CA THR A 121 -0.34 6.28 -4.60
C THR A 121 -0.85 4.84 -4.70
N GLY A 122 -0.55 4.12 -5.79
CA GLY A 122 -0.96 2.73 -5.99
C GLY A 122 -2.47 2.55 -5.89
N SER A 123 -2.92 1.78 -4.89
CA SER A 123 -4.34 1.57 -4.59
C SER A 123 -5.00 2.73 -3.82
N GLY A 124 -4.25 3.79 -3.50
CA GLY A 124 -4.75 4.95 -2.76
C GLY A 124 -4.84 4.75 -1.25
N ILE A 125 -4.18 3.74 -0.69
CA ILE A 125 -4.28 3.39 0.74
C ILE A 125 -3.78 4.52 1.65
N ILE A 126 -2.65 5.17 1.31
CA ILE A 126 -2.09 6.26 2.12
C ILE A 126 -3.00 7.49 2.04
N ALA A 127 -3.28 7.96 0.82
CA ALA A 127 -4.15 9.13 0.61
C ALA A 127 -5.53 8.97 1.25
N THR A 128 -6.17 7.82 1.02
CA THR A 128 -7.52 7.55 1.53
C THR A 128 -7.53 7.42 3.05
N SER A 129 -6.56 6.72 3.65
CA SER A 129 -6.47 6.57 5.11
C SER A 129 -6.23 7.92 5.79
N ILE A 130 -5.34 8.77 5.27
CA ILE A 130 -5.12 10.13 5.78
C ILE A 130 -6.43 10.95 5.65
N ALA A 131 -7.08 10.92 4.49
CA ALA A 131 -8.32 11.66 4.26
C ALA A 131 -9.46 11.22 5.20
N MET A 132 -9.55 9.94 5.54
CA MET A 132 -10.54 9.41 6.48
C MET A 132 -10.32 9.93 7.91
N HIS A 133 -9.06 10.02 8.35
CA HIS A 133 -8.73 10.40 9.72
C HIS A 133 -8.57 11.90 9.92
N ILE A 134 -8.19 12.66 8.88
CA ILE A 134 -8.01 14.12 8.94
C ILE A 134 -8.95 14.80 7.94
N PRO A 135 -10.20 15.09 8.34
CA PRO A 135 -11.23 15.62 7.42
C PRO A 135 -10.90 16.96 6.77
N SER A 136 -9.95 17.72 7.33
CA SER A 136 -9.54 19.04 6.81
C SER A 136 -8.50 18.96 5.70
N THR A 137 -7.92 17.79 5.40
CA THR A 137 -6.86 17.67 4.40
C THR A 137 -7.38 17.76 2.96
N ARG A 138 -6.51 18.32 2.09
CA ARG A 138 -6.58 18.23 0.64
C ARG A 138 -5.36 17.46 0.17
N ILE A 139 -5.55 16.46 -0.66
CA ILE A 139 -4.50 15.52 -1.05
C ILE A 139 -4.33 15.52 -2.55
N LEU A 140 -3.10 15.63 -3.03
CA LEU A 140 -2.73 15.28 -4.39
C LEU A 140 -2.17 13.85 -4.37
N ALA A 141 -2.82 12.93 -5.04
CA ALA A 141 -2.36 11.56 -5.20
C ALA A 141 -1.82 11.37 -6.62
N THR A 142 -0.54 11.03 -6.75
CA THR A 142 0.10 10.86 -8.06
C THR A 142 0.51 9.41 -8.29
N ASP A 143 0.44 8.98 -9.53
CA ASP A 143 0.99 7.71 -9.97
C ASP A 143 1.32 7.77 -11.47
N ILE A 144 2.34 7.05 -11.89
CA ILE A 144 2.68 6.92 -13.30
C ILE A 144 1.74 5.93 -14.01
N SER A 145 1.09 5.03 -13.24
CA SER A 145 0.15 4.03 -13.74
C SER A 145 -1.28 4.57 -13.70
N ARG A 146 -1.83 4.81 -14.88
CA ARG A 146 -3.26 5.15 -15.01
C ARG A 146 -4.19 4.06 -14.48
N ALA A 147 -3.76 2.79 -14.53
CA ALA A 147 -4.53 1.67 -14.00
C ALA A 147 -4.58 1.75 -12.47
N ALA A 148 -3.45 2.01 -11.80
CA ALA A 148 -3.39 2.23 -10.37
C ALA A 148 -4.28 3.40 -9.93
N LEU A 149 -4.23 4.54 -10.62
CA LEU A 149 -5.09 5.70 -10.32
C LEU A 149 -6.59 5.39 -10.41
N LYS A 150 -7.01 4.47 -11.29
CA LYS A 150 -8.42 4.02 -11.33
C LYS A 150 -8.80 3.27 -10.07
N VAL A 151 -7.93 2.38 -9.57
CA VAL A 151 -8.14 1.66 -8.32
C VAL A 151 -8.17 2.64 -7.14
N ALA A 152 -7.19 3.55 -7.05
CA ALA A 152 -7.13 4.58 -6.02
C ALA A 152 -8.39 5.45 -5.97
N LYS A 153 -8.85 5.91 -7.13
CA LYS A 153 -10.08 6.71 -7.24
C LYS A 153 -11.31 5.92 -6.79
N HIS A 154 -11.44 4.65 -7.22
CA HIS A 154 -12.52 3.76 -6.79
C HIS A 154 -12.52 3.60 -5.26
N ASN A 155 -11.37 3.36 -4.64
CA ASN A 155 -11.26 3.27 -3.19
C ASN A 155 -11.64 4.58 -2.49
N ALA A 156 -11.18 5.72 -3.00
CA ALA A 156 -11.58 7.02 -2.45
C ALA A 156 -13.10 7.30 -2.57
N GLU A 157 -13.73 6.81 -3.63
CA GLU A 157 -15.20 6.84 -3.82
C GLU A 157 -15.90 5.91 -2.82
N LYS A 158 -15.41 4.67 -2.65
CA LYS A 158 -15.91 3.68 -1.66
C LYS A 158 -15.95 4.26 -0.26
N PHE A 159 -14.93 5.00 0.14
CA PHE A 159 -14.83 5.65 1.46
C PHE A 159 -15.36 7.08 1.50
N HIS A 160 -15.98 7.58 0.45
CA HIS A 160 -16.59 8.92 0.36
C HIS A 160 -15.61 10.09 0.58
N VAL A 161 -14.31 9.90 0.28
CA VAL A 161 -13.27 10.94 0.43
C VAL A 161 -12.76 11.51 -0.90
N HIS A 162 -13.22 11.00 -2.04
CA HIS A 162 -12.78 11.38 -3.38
C HIS A 162 -12.84 12.90 -3.65
N HIS A 163 -13.76 13.62 -3.01
CA HIS A 163 -13.93 15.08 -3.15
C HIS A 163 -12.79 15.89 -2.49
N ARG A 164 -11.88 15.23 -1.78
CA ARG A 164 -10.71 15.82 -1.11
C ARG A 164 -9.38 15.30 -1.65
N ILE A 165 -9.42 14.42 -2.66
CA ILE A 165 -8.23 13.81 -3.26
C ILE A 165 -8.26 14.09 -4.76
N ASP A 166 -7.26 14.83 -5.24
CA ASP A 166 -7.03 15.06 -6.66
C ASP A 166 -6.07 13.99 -7.17
N PHE A 167 -6.45 13.27 -8.23
CA PHE A 167 -5.65 12.20 -8.83
C PHE A 167 -4.98 12.68 -10.12
N LEU A 168 -3.66 12.54 -10.19
CA LEU A 168 -2.86 13.01 -11.32
C LEU A 168 -1.93 11.92 -11.85
N GLU A 169 -2.05 11.62 -13.15
CA GLU A 169 -1.12 10.74 -13.86
C GLU A 169 0.17 11.51 -14.17
N CYS A 170 1.22 11.24 -13.42
CA CYS A 170 2.55 11.82 -13.65
C CYS A 170 3.65 10.98 -13.01
N ASP A 171 4.88 11.24 -13.44
CA ASP A 171 6.08 10.62 -12.88
C ASP A 171 6.53 11.46 -11.66
N LEU A 172 6.36 10.90 -10.46
CA LEU A 172 6.59 11.52 -9.15
C LEU A 172 5.71 12.76 -8.93
N LEU A 173 6.26 13.97 -9.08
CA LEU A 173 5.56 15.25 -8.99
C LEU A 173 5.56 15.95 -10.35
N PRO A 174 4.50 16.66 -10.69
CA PRO A 174 4.39 17.33 -11.98
C PRO A 174 5.40 18.47 -12.10
N GLN A 175 5.99 18.64 -13.29
CA GLN A 175 6.96 19.71 -13.53
C GLN A 175 6.33 21.09 -13.48
N HIS A 176 5.04 21.21 -13.86
CA HIS A 176 4.25 22.44 -13.82
C HIS A 176 2.81 22.08 -13.44
N ILE A 177 2.29 22.67 -12.39
CA ILE A 177 0.84 22.66 -12.09
C ILE A 177 0.35 24.10 -12.20
N ASP A 178 -0.58 24.35 -13.13
CA ASP A 178 -1.38 25.56 -13.21
C ASP A 178 -2.80 25.23 -12.72
N PRO A 179 -3.39 25.98 -11.79
CA PRO A 179 -2.90 26.23 -10.44
C PRO A 179 -3.35 25.12 -9.48
N LEU A 180 -2.49 24.68 -8.59
CA LEU A 180 -2.98 24.07 -7.34
C LEU A 180 -3.88 25.11 -6.63
N PRO A 181 -4.98 24.67 -5.98
CA PRO A 181 -5.91 25.58 -5.30
C PRO A 181 -5.32 26.33 -4.09
N THR A 182 -4.06 26.11 -3.77
CA THR A 182 -3.34 26.69 -2.63
C THR A 182 -1.94 27.13 -3.05
N ASP A 183 -1.31 28.01 -2.30
CA ASP A 183 0.01 28.60 -2.53
C ASP A 183 1.17 27.56 -2.61
N ARG A 184 1.05 26.62 -3.51
CA ARG A 184 2.08 25.80 -4.19
C ARG A 184 2.96 24.86 -3.35
N HIS A 185 2.74 24.67 -2.06
CA HIS A 185 3.59 23.78 -1.24
C HIS A 185 2.75 22.80 -0.43
N PHE A 186 3.25 21.58 -0.29
CA PHE A 186 2.65 20.57 0.57
C PHE A 186 3.21 20.66 1.98
N ASP A 187 2.30 20.64 2.95
CA ASP A 187 2.71 20.49 4.35
C ASP A 187 3.35 19.12 4.57
N LEU A 188 2.84 18.09 3.89
CA LEU A 188 3.32 16.72 3.98
C LEU A 188 3.44 16.08 2.60
N ILE A 189 4.57 15.42 2.35
CA ILE A 189 4.75 14.52 1.21
C ILE A 189 4.97 13.11 1.77
N CYS A 190 4.16 12.15 1.33
CA CYS A 190 4.31 10.72 1.60
C CYS A 190 4.71 9.99 0.32
N ALA A 191 5.60 9.02 0.42
CA ALA A 191 5.96 8.19 -0.72
C ALA A 191 6.39 6.77 -0.29
N ASN A 192 5.65 5.78 -0.77
CA ASN A 192 6.06 4.38 -0.77
C ASN A 192 6.39 3.99 -2.21
N LEU A 193 7.60 4.33 -2.64
CA LEU A 193 8.07 4.11 -4.02
C LEU A 193 8.71 2.72 -4.15
N PRO A 194 8.77 2.18 -5.38
CA PRO A 194 9.52 0.96 -5.65
C PRO A 194 10.96 1.05 -5.14
N TYR A 195 11.35 0.11 -4.29
CA TYR A 195 12.65 0.12 -3.59
C TYR A 195 13.48 -1.17 -3.77
N ILE A 196 12.98 -2.15 -4.54
CA ILE A 196 13.69 -3.41 -4.74
C ILE A 196 14.72 -3.23 -5.86
N PRO A 197 16.01 -3.56 -5.63
CA PRO A 197 17.00 -3.51 -6.71
C PRO A 197 16.60 -4.44 -7.87
N THR A 198 16.71 -3.95 -9.11
CA THR A 198 16.28 -4.67 -10.33
C THR A 198 16.82 -6.10 -10.41
N GLN A 199 18.10 -6.31 -10.03
CA GLN A 199 18.69 -7.67 -10.07
C GLN A 199 18.11 -8.59 -9.00
N THR A 200 17.87 -8.07 -7.79
CA THR A 200 17.30 -8.82 -6.66
C THR A 200 15.86 -9.21 -6.96
N MET A 201 15.08 -8.29 -7.50
CA MET A 201 13.66 -8.46 -7.79
C MET A 201 13.36 -9.73 -8.58
N ARG A 202 14.18 -10.05 -9.59
CA ARG A 202 13.99 -11.22 -10.46
C ARG A 202 14.07 -12.57 -9.73
N GLY A 203 14.72 -12.59 -8.57
CA GLY A 203 14.84 -13.79 -7.72
C GLY A 203 13.78 -13.92 -6.64
N LEU A 204 12.92 -12.91 -6.49
CA LEU A 204 11.91 -12.91 -5.43
C LEU A 204 10.62 -13.63 -5.85
N PRO A 205 9.93 -14.30 -4.92
CA PRO A 205 8.65 -14.99 -5.19
C PRO A 205 7.55 -14.07 -5.73
N ILE A 206 7.60 -12.78 -5.43
CA ILE A 206 6.62 -11.77 -5.87
C ILE A 206 6.81 -11.36 -7.35
N PHE A 207 7.98 -11.66 -7.94
CA PHE A 207 8.26 -11.29 -9.33
C PHE A 207 7.29 -11.98 -10.29
N GLY A 208 6.62 -11.19 -11.12
CA GLY A 208 5.60 -11.67 -12.06
C GLY A 208 4.24 -11.98 -11.42
N ARG A 209 4.10 -11.80 -10.09
CA ARG A 209 2.84 -11.94 -9.36
C ARG A 209 2.23 -10.58 -8.99
N GLU A 210 3.08 -9.59 -8.75
CA GLU A 210 2.69 -8.20 -8.52
C GLU A 210 3.27 -7.29 -9.62
N PRO A 211 2.72 -6.07 -9.84
CA PRO A 211 3.19 -5.18 -10.90
C PRO A 211 4.69 -4.86 -10.76
N THR A 212 5.48 -5.20 -11.76
CA THR A 212 6.92 -4.90 -11.77
C THR A 212 7.20 -3.41 -11.55
N LEU A 213 6.35 -2.55 -12.11
CA LEU A 213 6.44 -1.10 -11.96
C LEU A 213 6.34 -0.65 -10.49
N ALA A 214 5.63 -1.39 -9.65
CA ALA A 214 5.48 -1.09 -8.22
C ALA A 214 6.60 -1.69 -7.35
N LEU A 215 7.53 -2.45 -7.94
CA LEU A 215 8.59 -3.16 -7.22
C LEU A 215 9.99 -2.64 -7.57
N ASP A 216 10.24 -2.29 -8.84
CA ASP A 216 11.57 -2.01 -9.38
C ASP A 216 12.07 -0.62 -8.98
N GLY A 217 12.95 -0.57 -7.99
CA GLY A 217 13.63 0.65 -7.49
C GLY A 217 14.91 1.00 -8.23
N GLY A 218 15.24 0.33 -9.34
CA GLY A 218 16.44 0.58 -10.11
C GLY A 218 17.68 -0.17 -9.61
N LYS A 219 18.86 0.38 -9.86
CA LYS A 219 20.14 -0.32 -9.66
C LYS A 219 20.37 -0.78 -8.22
N ASP A 220 20.11 0.07 -7.25
CA ASP A 220 20.31 -0.20 -5.81
C ASP A 220 19.03 0.00 -4.99
N GLY A 221 17.88 0.15 -5.67
CA GLY A 221 16.57 0.32 -5.04
C GLY A 221 16.27 1.76 -4.59
N LEU A 222 17.13 2.74 -4.89
CA LEU A 222 16.96 4.13 -4.45
C LEU A 222 16.88 5.14 -5.62
N ASP A 223 16.74 4.67 -6.86
CA ASP A 223 16.77 5.58 -8.01
C ASP A 223 15.59 6.56 -8.00
N LEU A 224 14.39 6.12 -7.64
CA LEU A 224 13.21 6.98 -7.53
C LEU A 224 13.30 7.91 -6.32
N TYR A 225 13.89 7.46 -5.22
CA TYR A 225 14.11 8.28 -4.02
C TYR A 225 15.07 9.44 -4.30
N ARG A 226 16.18 9.21 -5.03
CA ARG A 226 17.10 10.29 -5.44
C ARG A 226 16.35 11.35 -6.23
N ARG A 227 15.55 10.92 -7.21
CA ARG A 227 14.77 11.84 -8.06
C ARG A 227 13.71 12.61 -7.24
N LEU A 228 13.01 11.94 -6.30
CA LEU A 228 12.04 12.61 -5.44
C LEU A 228 12.71 13.60 -4.50
N LEU A 229 13.82 13.22 -3.86
CA LEU A 229 14.57 14.10 -2.95
C LEU A 229 15.11 15.35 -3.65
N ASP A 230 15.53 15.24 -4.92
CA ASP A 230 15.98 16.38 -5.73
C ASP A 230 14.88 17.42 -5.98
N ILE A 231 13.64 16.98 -6.16
CA ILE A 231 12.51 17.85 -6.50
C ILE A 231 11.68 18.28 -5.29
N ALA A 232 11.64 17.48 -4.22
CA ALA A 232 10.81 17.71 -3.03
C ALA A 232 11.02 19.08 -2.37
N PRO A 233 12.24 19.66 -2.29
CA PRO A 233 12.43 21.00 -1.70
C PRO A 233 11.61 22.10 -2.37
N ASN A 234 11.30 21.94 -3.66
CA ASN A 234 10.49 22.91 -4.42
C ASN A 234 8.97 22.76 -4.16
N TRP A 235 8.58 21.70 -3.47
CA TRP A 235 7.18 21.32 -3.25
C TRP A 235 6.79 21.30 -1.77
N LEU A 236 7.76 21.26 -0.86
CA LEU A 236 7.51 21.30 0.58
C LEU A 236 7.26 22.73 1.05
N ALA A 237 6.26 22.89 1.91
CA ALA A 237 6.03 24.12 2.64
C ALA A 237 7.16 24.39 3.65
N PRO A 238 7.40 25.65 4.06
CA PRO A 238 8.19 25.92 5.26
C PRO A 238 7.61 25.12 6.44
N ASN A 239 8.48 24.50 7.23
CA ASN A 239 8.11 23.56 8.30
C ASN A 239 7.35 22.30 7.80
N GLY A 240 7.46 21.97 6.53
CA GLY A 240 6.87 20.77 5.94
C GLY A 240 7.63 19.50 6.31
N MET A 241 6.99 18.36 6.05
CA MET A 241 7.54 17.02 6.33
C MET A 241 7.51 16.15 5.09
N LEU A 242 8.54 15.32 4.92
CA LEU A 242 8.60 14.26 3.92
C LEU A 242 8.75 12.91 4.62
N LEU A 243 7.88 11.96 4.29
CA LEU A 243 7.89 10.59 4.79
C LEU A 243 8.15 9.62 3.63
N LEU A 244 9.20 8.82 3.75
CA LEU A 244 9.60 7.84 2.74
C LEU A 244 9.67 6.45 3.35
N GLU A 245 8.90 5.50 2.83
CA GLU A 245 9.08 4.09 3.19
C GLU A 245 10.31 3.55 2.47
N ILE A 246 11.11 2.75 3.17
CA ILE A 246 12.35 2.16 2.64
C ILE A 246 12.43 0.67 2.96
N GLU A 247 13.25 -0.06 2.21
CA GLU A 247 13.63 -1.43 2.55
C GLU A 247 14.61 -1.44 3.74
N ALA A 248 14.50 -2.46 4.60
CA ALA A 248 15.23 -2.55 5.89
C ALA A 248 16.75 -2.33 5.79
N THR A 249 17.37 -2.75 4.69
CA THR A 249 18.82 -2.65 4.50
C THR A 249 19.27 -1.31 3.91
N GLN A 250 18.32 -0.43 3.54
CA GLN A 250 18.59 0.84 2.88
C GLN A 250 18.76 2.02 3.84
N GLY A 251 18.47 1.85 5.15
CA GLY A 251 18.41 2.94 6.13
C GLY A 251 19.58 3.89 6.08
N LEU A 252 20.82 3.41 6.20
CA LEU A 252 22.02 4.25 6.19
C LEU A 252 22.23 4.98 4.85
N LYS A 253 21.89 4.36 3.72
CA LYS A 253 22.02 5.00 2.40
C LYS A 253 20.96 6.08 2.22
N ALA A 254 19.73 5.82 2.63
CA ALA A 254 18.63 6.78 2.58
C ALA A 254 18.93 8.00 3.48
N LEU A 255 19.44 7.78 4.68
CA LEU A 255 19.94 8.86 5.56
C LEU A 255 21.02 9.71 4.88
N SER A 256 22.03 9.07 4.27
CA SER A 256 23.11 9.82 3.59
C SER A 256 22.54 10.69 2.45
N LEU A 257 21.66 10.14 1.63
CA LEU A 257 21.00 10.90 0.55
C LEU A 257 20.19 12.09 1.09
N ALA A 258 19.48 11.88 2.20
CA ALA A 258 18.69 12.95 2.81
C ALA A 258 19.58 14.06 3.37
N TYR A 259 20.65 13.75 4.07
CA TYR A 259 21.59 14.75 4.61
C TYR A 259 22.28 15.57 3.53
N ASP A 260 22.59 14.95 2.36
CA ASP A 260 23.23 15.65 1.25
C ASP A 260 22.32 16.75 0.65
N LEU A 261 21.00 16.57 0.70
CA LEU A 261 20.02 17.47 0.06
C LEU A 261 19.24 18.35 1.06
N PHE A 262 19.15 17.95 2.32
CA PHE A 262 18.39 18.62 3.38
C PHE A 262 19.25 18.90 4.60
N SER A 263 20.39 19.59 4.41
CA SER A 263 21.39 19.86 5.46
C SER A 263 20.85 20.63 6.67
N GLU A 264 19.78 21.43 6.49
CA GLU A 264 19.15 22.24 7.53
C GLU A 264 17.92 21.56 8.18
N ALA A 265 17.55 20.35 7.72
CA ALA A 265 16.38 19.65 8.22
C ALA A 265 16.70 18.72 9.39
N SER A 266 15.69 18.41 10.20
CA SER A 266 15.75 17.26 11.11
C SER A 266 15.46 15.99 10.34
N ILE A 267 16.38 15.03 10.39
CA ILE A 267 16.26 13.76 9.68
C ILE A 267 16.25 12.62 10.69
N SER A 268 15.24 11.77 10.64
CA SER A 268 15.05 10.63 11.54
C SER A 268 14.74 9.35 10.76
N LEU A 269 15.20 8.24 11.30
CA LEU A 269 14.91 6.91 10.76
C LEU A 269 14.09 6.14 11.80
N HIS A 270 12.91 5.67 11.40
CA HIS A 270 12.01 4.93 12.27
C HIS A 270 12.06 3.45 11.94
N GLN A 271 11.95 2.63 12.98
CA GLN A 271 11.98 1.18 12.90
C GLN A 271 10.60 0.58 13.15
N ASP A 272 10.31 -0.52 12.46
CA ASP A 272 9.13 -1.34 12.74
C ASP A 272 9.26 -2.06 14.10
N LEU A 273 8.19 -2.78 14.49
CA LEU A 273 8.17 -3.52 15.75
C LEU A 273 9.20 -4.67 15.82
N ALA A 274 9.76 -5.08 14.70
CA ALA A 274 10.83 -6.05 14.60
C ALA A 274 12.24 -5.41 14.67
N GLY A 275 12.33 -4.09 14.74
CA GLY A 275 13.56 -3.33 14.78
C GLY A 275 14.23 -3.11 13.42
N HIS A 276 13.48 -3.26 12.34
CA HIS A 276 13.96 -2.98 10.99
C HIS A 276 13.67 -1.55 10.59
N ASP A 277 14.64 -0.89 9.94
CA ASP A 277 14.46 0.44 9.39
C ASP A 277 13.36 0.43 8.30
N ARG A 278 12.34 1.31 8.43
CA ARG A 278 11.19 1.33 7.52
C ARG A 278 10.79 2.69 7.01
N LEU A 279 10.96 3.73 7.83
CA LEU A 279 10.45 5.05 7.48
C LEU A 279 11.53 6.09 7.71
N LEU A 280 11.90 6.80 6.65
CA LEU A 280 12.72 7.99 6.69
C LEU A 280 11.82 9.22 6.82
N GLU A 281 12.03 10.01 7.87
CA GLU A 281 11.35 11.27 8.11
C GLU A 281 12.34 12.43 7.92
N ILE A 282 11.93 13.43 7.13
CA ILE A 282 12.67 14.67 6.91
C ILE A 282 11.73 15.83 7.27
N SER A 283 12.06 16.60 8.31
CA SER A 283 11.25 17.72 8.79
C SER A 283 12.01 19.04 8.58
N LEU A 284 11.42 19.96 7.80
CA LEU A 284 11.94 21.32 7.60
C LEU A 284 11.62 22.20 8.81
N HIS A 285 12.45 23.25 9.03
CA HIS A 285 12.32 24.23 10.10
C HIS A 285 12.13 25.64 9.57
#